data_562a7e9e82dd56146f013446eb40e82d
#
_entry.id   562a7e9e82dd56146f013446eb40e82d
#
_cell.length_a   1.000
_cell.length_b   1.000
_cell.length_c   1.000
_cell.angle_alpha   90.00
_cell.angle_beta   90.00
_cell.angle_gamma   90.00
#
_symmetry.space_group_name_H-M   'P 1'
#
loop_
_entity.id
_entity.type
_entity.pdbx_description
1 polymer ?
#
loop_
_entity_poly.entity_id
_entity_poly.type
_entity_poly.pdbx_seq_one_letter_code
_entity_poly.pdbx_strand_id
1 'polypeptide(L)'
;MKILIIGCGGRENILVQHLHNVNNQIYCIGEYINPDIKANTVEYFISCLNDTNNLISLCEKIIPEIIIVGPEIVLNSTFIDTCHSKHFNCIGPCKELAQLETSKMFTRTFIESINQEEYNPDFIYLEPSNNDIIENIKLFSNKHKEIVIKMDGLAGGKGVFVQGDHFNTFEEGINIIQNKICENSLLIEEKIIGEEFSLFTLSDGEHFVHLPPVQDYKRAYNNNKGPNTGGMGSIIDNFEFLNNDNLNKCQLLNEKVLLSLKEKFHKPYIGVLYGSYI
;
A
#
# COMPACT_ATOMS: atom_id res chain seq x y z
N MET A 1 -25.00 13.12 -7.11
CA MET A 1 -23.96 12.29 -7.79
C MET A 1 -24.10 10.86 -7.31
N LYS A 2 -24.01 9.87 -8.20
CA LYS A 2 -23.96 8.44 -7.83
C LYS A 2 -22.50 8.02 -7.57
N ILE A 3 -22.22 7.63 -6.35
CA ILE A 3 -20.87 7.21 -5.91
C ILE A 3 -20.93 5.75 -5.50
N LEU A 4 -20.03 4.94 -6.04
CA LEU A 4 -19.86 3.55 -5.64
C LEU A 4 -18.57 3.42 -4.82
N ILE A 5 -18.68 2.91 -3.59
CA ILE A 5 -17.55 2.57 -2.72
C ILE A 5 -17.32 1.07 -2.80
N ILE A 6 -16.10 0.67 -3.12
CA ILE A 6 -15.65 -0.72 -3.07
C ILE A 6 -14.88 -0.93 -1.78
N GLY A 7 -15.33 -1.88 -0.95
CA GLY A 7 -14.78 -2.18 0.36
C GLY A 7 -15.76 -1.90 1.50
N CYS A 8 -15.47 -2.41 2.69
CA CYS A 8 -16.38 -2.34 3.84
C CYS A 8 -15.67 -2.17 5.20
N GLY A 9 -14.41 -1.75 5.19
CA GLY A 9 -13.61 -1.49 6.38
C GLY A 9 -13.85 -0.10 6.98
N GLY A 10 -12.99 0.28 7.93
CA GLY A 10 -13.05 1.58 8.60
C GLY A 10 -12.77 2.75 7.66
N ARG A 11 -11.87 2.58 6.69
CA ARG A 11 -11.56 3.57 5.66
C ARG A 11 -12.80 3.90 4.82
N GLU A 12 -13.46 2.89 4.30
CA GLU A 12 -14.65 3.04 3.49
C GLU A 12 -15.81 3.61 4.31
N ASN A 13 -15.91 3.25 5.59
CA ASN A 13 -16.91 3.83 6.48
C ASN A 13 -16.78 5.35 6.62
N ILE A 14 -15.57 5.84 6.86
CA ILE A 14 -15.32 7.30 6.95
C ILE A 14 -15.60 8.00 5.62
N LEU A 15 -15.23 7.39 4.49
CA LEU A 15 -15.57 7.93 3.16
C LEU A 15 -17.08 8.05 2.98
N VAL A 16 -17.85 7.02 3.33
CA VAL A 16 -19.31 7.04 3.25
C VAL A 16 -19.90 8.14 4.13
N GLN A 17 -19.47 8.24 5.40
CA GLN A 17 -19.94 9.27 6.34
C GLN A 17 -19.74 10.69 5.80
N HIS A 18 -18.56 10.98 5.22
CA HIS A 18 -18.25 12.31 4.70
C HIS A 18 -18.95 12.62 3.37
N LEU A 19 -19.11 11.61 2.52
CA LEU A 19 -19.75 11.78 1.21
C LEU A 19 -21.29 11.77 1.29
N HIS A 20 -21.87 11.22 2.36
CA HIS A 20 -23.32 11.17 2.57
C HIS A 20 -23.98 12.56 2.73
N ASN A 21 -23.23 13.59 3.09
CA ASN A 21 -23.75 14.89 3.50
C ASN A 21 -24.26 15.81 2.37
N VAL A 22 -24.12 15.47 1.11
CA VAL A 22 -24.40 16.40 0.00
C VAL A 22 -25.07 15.68 -1.16
N ASN A 23 -26.39 15.60 -1.19
CA ASN A 23 -27.18 15.14 -2.37
C ASN A 23 -26.55 13.96 -3.17
N ASN A 24 -25.69 13.17 -2.53
CA ASN A 24 -25.03 12.03 -3.13
C ASN A 24 -25.82 10.76 -2.86
N GLN A 25 -25.95 9.93 -3.89
CA GLN A 25 -26.45 8.57 -3.77
C GLN A 25 -25.28 7.63 -3.66
N ILE A 26 -25.02 7.12 -2.45
CA ILE A 26 -23.89 6.24 -2.18
C ILE A 26 -24.35 4.79 -2.28
N TYR A 27 -23.58 4.01 -3.02
CA TYR A 27 -23.69 2.55 -3.14
C TYR A 27 -22.43 1.92 -2.58
N CYS A 28 -22.52 0.72 -2.03
CA CYS A 28 -21.36 0.01 -1.52
C CYS A 28 -21.36 -1.45 -1.97
N ILE A 29 -20.17 -1.95 -2.29
CA ILE A 29 -19.90 -3.38 -2.48
C ILE A 29 -18.83 -3.79 -1.46
N GLY A 30 -19.16 -4.73 -0.58
CA GLY A 30 -18.25 -5.23 0.46
C GLY A 30 -18.34 -6.74 0.62
N GLU A 31 -17.36 -7.36 1.29
CA GLU A 31 -17.35 -8.81 1.54
C GLU A 31 -18.25 -9.20 2.71
N TYR A 32 -18.53 -8.27 3.60
CA TYR A 32 -19.44 -8.45 4.74
C TYR A 32 -20.21 -7.17 5.00
N ILE A 33 -21.27 -7.25 5.79
CA ILE A 33 -22.07 -6.07 6.15
C ILE A 33 -21.33 -5.26 7.21
N ASN A 34 -20.99 -4.01 6.85
CA ASN A 34 -20.68 -2.97 7.81
C ASN A 34 -21.99 -2.22 8.11
N PRO A 35 -22.51 -2.26 9.36
CA PRO A 35 -23.83 -1.71 9.67
C PRO A 35 -23.94 -0.21 9.41
N ASP A 36 -22.89 0.54 9.69
CA ASP A 36 -22.89 2.00 9.55
C ASP A 36 -22.82 2.40 8.06
N ILE A 37 -22.00 1.75 7.25
CA ILE A 37 -22.01 1.92 5.79
C ILE A 37 -23.39 1.60 5.24
N LYS A 38 -23.96 0.46 5.65
CA LYS A 38 -25.28 0.04 5.14
C LYS A 38 -26.37 1.04 5.48
N ALA A 39 -26.34 1.65 6.66
CA ALA A 39 -27.30 2.65 7.09
C ALA A 39 -27.24 3.95 6.27
N ASN A 40 -26.05 4.26 5.70
CA ASN A 40 -25.76 5.49 4.96
C ASN A 40 -25.65 5.30 3.44
N THR A 41 -26.06 4.15 2.92
CA THR A 41 -26.05 3.83 1.48
C THR A 41 -27.45 3.58 0.94
N VAL A 42 -27.67 3.92 -0.33
CA VAL A 42 -28.92 3.62 -1.05
C VAL A 42 -29.11 2.12 -1.21
N GLU A 43 -28.02 1.42 -1.58
CA GLU A 43 -28.00 -0.04 -1.71
C GLU A 43 -26.61 -0.56 -1.33
N TYR A 44 -26.56 -1.70 -0.64
CA TYR A 44 -25.37 -2.38 -0.21
C TYR A 44 -25.33 -3.80 -0.79
N PHE A 45 -24.29 -4.13 -1.54
CA PHE A 45 -24.10 -5.44 -2.15
C PHE A 45 -23.01 -6.21 -1.42
N ILE A 46 -23.24 -7.51 -1.23
CA ILE A 46 -22.21 -8.43 -0.71
C ILE A 46 -21.62 -9.16 -1.92
N SER A 47 -20.29 -9.06 -2.07
CA SER A 47 -19.55 -9.72 -3.13
C SER A 47 -18.13 -10.01 -2.69
N CYS A 48 -17.54 -11.07 -3.24
CA CYS A 48 -16.09 -11.30 -3.16
C CYS A 48 -15.36 -10.20 -3.96
N LEU A 49 -14.43 -9.49 -3.33
CA LEU A 49 -13.70 -8.40 -3.96
C LEU A 49 -12.65 -8.86 -4.98
N ASN A 50 -12.35 -10.17 -5.02
CA ASN A 50 -11.51 -10.79 -6.05
C ASN A 50 -12.30 -11.19 -7.31
N ASP A 51 -13.63 -11.13 -7.28
CA ASP A 51 -14.47 -11.46 -8.45
C ASP A 51 -14.69 -10.23 -9.33
N THR A 52 -13.70 -9.92 -10.16
CA THR A 52 -13.75 -8.79 -11.09
C THR A 52 -15.01 -8.80 -11.96
N ASN A 53 -15.47 -9.96 -12.44
CA ASN A 53 -16.62 -10.03 -13.33
C ASN A 53 -17.91 -9.63 -12.61
N ASN A 54 -18.09 -10.11 -11.38
CA ASN A 54 -19.25 -9.73 -10.57
C ASN A 54 -19.21 -8.24 -10.18
N LEU A 55 -18.03 -7.73 -9.81
CA LEU A 55 -17.86 -6.30 -9.50
C LEU A 55 -18.24 -5.43 -10.70
N ILE A 56 -17.79 -5.76 -11.90
CA ILE A 56 -18.14 -5.03 -13.13
C ILE A 56 -19.63 -5.13 -13.44
N SER A 57 -20.24 -6.30 -13.30
CA SER A 57 -21.68 -6.47 -13.48
C SER A 57 -22.51 -5.57 -12.54
N LEU A 58 -22.06 -5.41 -11.29
CA LEU A 58 -22.67 -4.49 -10.33
C LEU A 58 -22.45 -3.03 -10.72
N CYS A 59 -21.28 -2.65 -11.23
CA CYS A 59 -21.03 -1.32 -11.76
C CYS A 59 -21.98 -1.00 -12.93
N GLU A 60 -22.18 -1.94 -13.85
CA GLU A 60 -23.11 -1.79 -14.98
C GLU A 60 -24.57 -1.66 -14.53
N LYS A 61 -24.96 -2.36 -13.46
CA LYS A 61 -26.30 -2.23 -12.85
C LYS A 61 -26.50 -0.87 -12.18
N ILE A 62 -25.49 -0.39 -11.43
CA ILE A 62 -25.57 0.85 -10.64
C ILE A 62 -25.39 2.08 -11.53
N ILE A 63 -24.53 1.99 -12.54
CA ILE A 63 -24.07 3.10 -13.40
C ILE A 63 -23.59 4.28 -12.54
N PRO A 64 -22.51 4.10 -11.75
CA PRO A 64 -21.97 5.15 -10.91
C PRO A 64 -21.25 6.23 -11.74
N GLU A 65 -21.32 7.49 -11.29
CA GLU A 65 -20.54 8.58 -11.86
C GLU A 65 -19.08 8.54 -11.40
N ILE A 66 -18.85 8.00 -10.17
CA ILE A 66 -17.50 7.80 -9.60
C ILE A 66 -17.48 6.47 -8.85
N ILE A 67 -16.40 5.73 -9.01
CA ILE A 67 -16.07 4.52 -8.25
C ILE A 67 -14.84 4.83 -7.39
N ILE A 68 -14.90 4.54 -6.09
CA ILE A 68 -13.77 4.68 -5.17
C ILE A 68 -13.39 3.28 -4.65
N VAL A 69 -12.15 2.87 -4.92
CA VAL A 69 -11.62 1.59 -4.46
C VAL A 69 -10.83 1.80 -3.18
N GLY A 70 -11.30 1.22 -2.08
CA GLY A 70 -10.64 1.30 -0.78
C GLY A 70 -9.56 0.22 -0.58
N PRO A 71 -9.89 -1.08 -0.69
CA PRO A 71 -8.96 -2.15 -0.34
C PRO A 71 -7.96 -2.46 -1.46
N GLU A 72 -6.72 -2.66 -1.07
CA GLU A 72 -5.58 -2.97 -1.94
C GLU A 72 -5.73 -4.30 -2.70
N ILE A 73 -6.53 -5.23 -2.21
CA ILE A 73 -6.77 -6.51 -2.87
C ILE A 73 -7.42 -6.34 -4.25
N VAL A 74 -8.25 -5.32 -4.41
CA VAL A 74 -8.89 -4.99 -5.70
C VAL A 74 -7.86 -4.44 -6.69
N LEU A 75 -6.84 -3.72 -6.21
CA LEU A 75 -5.78 -3.16 -7.04
C LEU A 75 -4.93 -4.24 -7.72
N ASN A 76 -4.82 -5.42 -7.10
CA ASN A 76 -4.09 -6.55 -7.69
C ASN A 76 -4.87 -7.27 -8.82
N SER A 77 -6.12 -6.90 -9.04
CA SER A 77 -6.98 -7.42 -10.12
C SER A 77 -6.94 -6.53 -11.36
N THR A 78 -7.68 -6.93 -12.40
CA THR A 78 -7.90 -6.11 -13.60
C THR A 78 -9.15 -5.22 -13.49
N PHE A 79 -9.73 -5.08 -12.30
CA PHE A 79 -10.99 -4.36 -12.10
C PHE A 79 -10.92 -2.91 -12.59
N ILE A 80 -9.89 -2.16 -12.16
CA ILE A 80 -9.74 -0.75 -12.53
C ILE A 80 -9.47 -0.60 -14.03
N ASP A 81 -8.62 -1.44 -14.61
CA ASP A 81 -8.36 -1.46 -16.06
C ASP A 81 -9.64 -1.71 -16.84
N THR A 82 -10.49 -2.64 -16.35
CA THR A 82 -11.80 -2.93 -16.97
C THR A 82 -12.78 -1.76 -16.79
N CYS A 83 -12.80 -1.11 -15.63
CA CYS A 83 -13.59 0.11 -15.41
C CYS A 83 -13.23 1.19 -16.43
N HIS A 84 -11.92 1.47 -16.60
CA HIS A 84 -11.47 2.46 -17.59
C HIS A 84 -11.85 2.08 -19.02
N SER A 85 -11.71 0.80 -19.41
CA SER A 85 -12.10 0.33 -20.75
C SER A 85 -13.60 0.47 -21.02
N LYS A 86 -14.42 0.45 -19.98
CA LYS A 86 -15.87 0.65 -20.02
C LYS A 86 -16.28 2.10 -19.73
N HIS A 87 -15.35 3.02 -19.67
CA HIS A 87 -15.56 4.45 -19.44
C HIS A 87 -16.17 4.80 -18.07
N PHE A 88 -15.93 3.97 -17.04
CA PHE A 88 -16.24 4.34 -15.67
C PHE A 88 -15.12 5.20 -15.09
N ASN A 89 -15.47 6.27 -14.38
CA ASN A 89 -14.51 7.06 -13.61
C ASN A 89 -14.18 6.31 -12.32
N CYS A 90 -12.98 5.76 -12.25
CA CYS A 90 -12.52 4.97 -11.11
C CYS A 90 -11.32 5.64 -10.44
N ILE A 91 -11.44 5.89 -9.13
CA ILE A 91 -10.34 6.35 -8.28
C ILE A 91 -9.61 5.13 -7.74
N GLY A 92 -8.43 4.91 -8.26
CA GLY A 92 -7.51 3.83 -7.99
C GLY A 92 -6.54 3.66 -9.16
N PRO A 93 -5.28 3.31 -8.92
CA PRO A 93 -4.32 3.06 -9.99
C PRO A 93 -4.67 1.76 -10.74
N CYS A 94 -4.43 1.73 -12.05
CA CYS A 94 -4.53 0.49 -12.82
C CYS A 94 -3.53 -0.56 -12.29
N LYS A 95 -3.77 -1.84 -12.59
CA LYS A 95 -2.98 -2.97 -12.07
C LYS A 95 -1.46 -2.79 -12.24
N GLU A 96 -1.05 -2.25 -13.38
CA GLU A 96 0.36 -2.04 -13.70
C GLU A 96 1.02 -1.00 -12.78
N LEU A 97 0.31 0.09 -12.45
CA LEU A 97 0.78 1.14 -11.55
C LEU A 97 0.62 0.75 -10.07
N ALA A 98 -0.36 -0.09 -9.76
CA ALA A 98 -0.59 -0.63 -8.43
C ALA A 98 0.55 -1.53 -7.94
N GLN A 99 1.51 -1.89 -8.80
CA GLN A 99 2.71 -2.62 -8.40
C GLN A 99 3.53 -1.88 -7.33
N LEU A 100 3.40 -0.56 -7.21
CA LEU A 100 3.98 0.19 -6.07
C LEU A 100 3.51 -0.34 -4.71
N GLU A 101 2.30 -0.85 -4.62
CA GLU A 101 1.74 -1.44 -3.38
C GLU A 101 1.86 -2.97 -3.40
N THR A 102 1.62 -3.59 -4.55
CA THR A 102 1.48 -5.04 -4.65
C THR A 102 2.81 -5.80 -4.79
N SER A 103 3.93 -5.10 -5.03
CA SER A 103 5.28 -5.68 -5.08
C SER A 103 6.32 -4.75 -4.47
N LYS A 104 6.92 -5.18 -3.38
CA LYS A 104 8.01 -4.46 -2.71
C LYS A 104 9.26 -4.40 -3.60
N MET A 105 9.53 -5.49 -4.31
CA MET A 105 10.61 -5.56 -5.30
C MET A 105 10.43 -4.51 -6.39
N PHE A 106 9.23 -4.42 -6.96
CA PHE A 106 8.94 -3.39 -7.97
C PHE A 106 9.22 -2.00 -7.43
N THR A 107 8.74 -1.68 -6.23
CA THR A 107 8.91 -0.35 -5.64
C THR A 107 10.39 -0.01 -5.44
N ARG A 108 11.18 -0.93 -4.89
CA ARG A 108 12.62 -0.70 -4.68
C ARG A 108 13.37 -0.49 -5.99
N THR A 109 13.18 -1.38 -6.96
CA THR A 109 13.85 -1.27 -8.27
C THR A 109 13.34 -0.08 -9.08
N PHE A 110 12.06 0.30 -8.92
CA PHE A 110 11.53 1.48 -9.59
C PHE A 110 12.18 2.76 -9.05
N ILE A 111 12.31 2.91 -7.74
CA ILE A 111 12.98 4.06 -7.11
C ILE A 111 14.45 4.17 -7.57
N GLU A 112 15.18 3.07 -7.66
CA GLU A 112 16.53 3.05 -8.24
C GLU A 112 16.52 3.48 -9.73
N SER A 113 15.57 2.96 -10.51
CA SER A 113 15.49 3.25 -11.95
C SER A 113 15.23 4.72 -12.30
N ILE A 114 14.74 5.49 -11.33
CA ILE A 114 14.50 6.94 -11.48
C ILE A 114 15.58 7.79 -10.79
N ASN A 115 16.73 7.18 -10.46
CA ASN A 115 17.87 7.79 -9.76
C ASN A 115 17.46 8.43 -8.43
N GLN A 116 16.82 7.65 -7.59
CA GLN A 116 16.41 8.02 -6.23
C GLN A 116 16.81 6.92 -5.22
N GLU A 117 17.88 6.19 -5.50
CA GLU A 117 18.40 5.11 -4.66
C GLU A 117 18.72 5.55 -3.23
N GLU A 118 19.05 6.83 -3.04
CA GLU A 118 19.32 7.41 -1.70
C GLU A 118 18.11 7.35 -0.75
N TYR A 119 16.90 7.16 -1.29
CA TYR A 119 15.67 6.99 -0.51
C TYR A 119 15.28 5.53 -0.30
N ASN A 120 16.05 4.59 -0.82
CA ASN A 120 15.89 3.17 -0.55
C ASN A 120 16.80 2.73 0.61
N PRO A 121 16.37 1.78 1.46
CA PRO A 121 17.32 0.96 2.18
C PRO A 121 18.17 0.15 1.19
N ASP A 122 19.38 -0.24 1.58
CA ASP A 122 20.08 -1.29 0.86
C ASP A 122 19.26 -2.57 0.89
N PHE A 123 19.19 -3.28 -0.22
CA PHE A 123 18.40 -4.51 -0.30
C PHE A 123 18.97 -5.55 -1.25
N ILE A 124 18.60 -6.80 -1.05
CA ILE A 124 18.75 -7.90 -2.02
C ILE A 124 17.40 -8.58 -2.21
N TYR A 125 17.19 -9.07 -3.43
CA TYR A 125 15.99 -9.82 -3.78
C TYR A 125 16.32 -11.29 -3.99
N LEU A 126 15.49 -12.17 -3.42
CA LEU A 126 15.67 -13.61 -3.45
C LEU A 126 14.44 -14.27 -4.09
N GLU A 127 14.69 -15.08 -5.10
CA GLU A 127 13.68 -15.93 -5.74
C GLU A 127 13.88 -17.39 -5.36
N PRO A 128 12.83 -18.22 -5.39
CA PRO A 128 12.96 -19.67 -5.13
C PRO A 128 13.97 -20.37 -6.04
N SER A 129 14.19 -19.83 -7.24
CA SER A 129 15.12 -20.35 -8.26
C SER A 129 16.57 -19.90 -8.06
N ASN A 130 16.84 -18.96 -7.14
CA ASN A 130 18.20 -18.47 -6.95
C ASN A 130 19.14 -19.58 -6.45
N ASN A 131 20.32 -19.66 -7.05
CA ASN A 131 21.44 -20.41 -6.51
C ASN A 131 22.15 -19.54 -5.46
N ASP A 132 22.81 -20.16 -4.50
CA ASP A 132 23.68 -19.48 -3.52
C ASP A 132 22.96 -18.47 -2.59
N ILE A 133 21.66 -18.73 -2.31
CA ILE A 133 20.82 -17.88 -1.44
C ILE A 133 21.52 -17.59 -0.11
N ILE A 134 22.06 -18.63 0.55
CA ILE A 134 22.70 -18.49 1.87
C ILE A 134 23.97 -17.62 1.79
N GLU A 135 24.76 -17.76 0.75
CA GLU A 135 25.97 -16.97 0.55
C GLU A 135 25.64 -15.49 0.33
N ASN A 136 24.65 -15.20 -0.54
CA ASN A 136 24.16 -13.84 -0.78
C ASN A 136 23.67 -13.16 0.50
N ILE A 137 22.88 -13.87 1.32
CA ILE A 137 22.38 -13.35 2.59
C ILE A 137 23.55 -13.11 3.56
N LYS A 138 24.52 -14.02 3.61
CA LYS A 138 25.70 -13.87 4.47
C LYS A 138 26.53 -12.65 4.09
N LEU A 139 26.75 -12.42 2.81
CA LEU A 139 27.45 -11.23 2.31
C LEU A 139 26.69 -9.96 2.68
N PHE A 140 25.38 -9.94 2.48
CA PHE A 140 24.53 -8.81 2.84
C PHE A 140 24.52 -8.54 4.35
N SER A 141 24.33 -9.58 5.17
CA SER A 141 24.33 -9.45 6.64
C SER A 141 25.69 -9.03 7.22
N ASN A 142 26.79 -9.35 6.55
CA ASN A 142 28.12 -8.86 6.96
C ASN A 142 28.33 -7.36 6.72
N LYS A 143 27.58 -6.79 5.73
CA LYS A 143 27.60 -5.36 5.42
C LYS A 143 26.73 -4.56 6.39
N HIS A 144 25.62 -5.13 6.85
CA HIS A 144 24.62 -4.46 7.67
C HIS A 144 24.55 -5.06 9.08
N LYS A 145 24.40 -4.18 10.08
CA LYS A 145 24.33 -4.59 11.50
C LYS A 145 23.11 -5.47 11.79
N GLU A 146 21.98 -5.11 11.25
CA GLU A 146 20.70 -5.81 11.39
C GLU A 146 19.94 -5.79 10.07
N ILE A 147 19.13 -6.80 9.83
CA ILE A 147 18.34 -6.97 8.59
C ILE A 147 16.85 -7.12 8.86
N VAL A 148 16.06 -6.86 7.80
CA VAL A 148 14.62 -7.09 7.76
C VAL A 148 14.31 -8.00 6.60
N ILE A 149 13.57 -9.08 6.85
CA ILE A 149 13.11 -10.04 5.85
C ILE A 149 11.66 -9.69 5.52
N LYS A 150 11.35 -9.45 4.25
CA LYS A 150 10.01 -9.10 3.79
C LYS A 150 9.54 -10.07 2.70
N MET A 151 8.36 -10.63 2.85
CA MET A 151 7.70 -11.36 1.77
C MET A 151 7.26 -10.37 0.70
N ASP A 152 7.53 -10.66 -0.57
CA ASP A 152 7.00 -9.84 -1.66
C ASP A 152 5.49 -10.07 -1.81
N GLY A 153 4.78 -9.07 -2.33
CA GLY A 153 3.33 -9.10 -2.45
C GLY A 153 2.58 -8.58 -1.22
N LEU A 154 1.25 -8.66 -1.31
CA LEU A 154 0.34 -8.25 -0.24
C LEU A 154 0.31 -9.30 0.87
N ALA A 155 0.73 -8.93 2.07
CA ALA A 155 0.81 -9.84 3.22
C ALA A 155 0.02 -9.37 4.45
N GLY A 156 -0.75 -8.29 4.34
CA GLY A 156 -1.58 -7.76 5.43
C GLY A 156 -0.80 -7.47 6.73
N GLY A 157 0.44 -6.96 6.61
CA GLY A 157 1.32 -6.68 7.74
C GLY A 157 2.00 -7.91 8.39
N LYS A 158 1.72 -9.13 7.91
CA LYS A 158 2.24 -10.39 8.50
C LYS A 158 3.47 -10.95 7.78
N GLY A 159 3.91 -10.32 6.70
CA GLY A 159 5.04 -10.79 5.88
C GLY A 159 6.37 -10.09 6.16
N VAL A 160 6.53 -9.45 7.32
CA VAL A 160 7.73 -8.69 7.69
C VAL A 160 8.34 -9.27 8.97
N PHE A 161 9.62 -9.64 8.91
CA PHE A 161 10.38 -10.19 10.02
C PHE A 161 11.59 -9.30 10.30
N VAL A 162 11.59 -8.64 11.44
CA VAL A 162 12.60 -7.66 11.84
C VAL A 162 13.57 -8.31 12.81
N GLN A 163 14.87 -8.20 12.54
CA GLN A 163 15.90 -8.65 13.49
C GLN A 163 15.86 -7.82 14.78
N GLY A 164 15.98 -8.50 15.90
CA GLY A 164 15.79 -7.94 17.24
C GLY A 164 14.36 -8.03 17.77
N ASP A 165 13.36 -8.22 16.89
CA ASP A 165 11.95 -8.38 17.26
C ASP A 165 11.44 -9.81 17.01
N HIS A 166 11.71 -10.36 15.82
CA HIS A 166 11.18 -11.63 15.35
C HIS A 166 12.23 -12.75 15.31
N PHE A 167 13.49 -12.38 15.21
CA PHE A 167 14.64 -13.27 15.26
C PHE A 167 15.87 -12.48 15.75
N ASN A 168 16.85 -13.16 16.35
CA ASN A 168 18.03 -12.51 16.94
C ASN A 168 19.33 -12.93 16.26
N THR A 169 19.41 -14.15 15.76
CA THR A 169 20.63 -14.70 15.17
C THR A 169 20.51 -14.84 13.66
N PHE A 170 21.66 -14.90 12.99
CA PHE A 170 21.71 -15.15 11.56
C PHE A 170 21.06 -16.49 11.19
N GLU A 171 21.29 -17.54 11.99
CA GLU A 171 20.72 -18.87 11.78
C GLU A 171 19.19 -18.87 11.87
N GLU A 172 18.63 -18.13 12.82
CA GLU A 172 17.16 -17.95 12.92
C GLU A 172 16.62 -17.23 11.68
N GLY A 173 17.30 -16.19 11.21
CA GLY A 173 16.94 -15.49 9.98
C GLY A 173 17.00 -16.40 8.75
N ILE A 174 18.04 -17.21 8.60
CA ILE A 174 18.14 -18.22 7.52
C ILE A 174 16.99 -19.22 7.58
N ASN A 175 16.63 -19.71 8.75
CA ASN A 175 15.49 -20.62 8.92
C ASN A 175 14.18 -19.99 8.45
N ILE A 176 13.94 -18.72 8.76
CA ILE A 176 12.75 -18.00 8.26
C ILE A 176 12.78 -17.92 6.75
N ILE A 177 13.90 -17.54 6.16
CA ILE A 177 14.06 -17.41 4.70
C ILE A 177 13.83 -18.75 4.01
N GLN A 178 14.45 -19.83 4.47
CA GLN A 178 14.29 -21.16 3.90
C GLN A 178 12.84 -21.67 3.93
N ASN A 179 12.12 -21.36 5.01
CA ASN A 179 10.71 -21.72 5.15
C ASN A 179 9.79 -20.89 4.25
N LYS A 180 10.14 -19.62 3.99
CA LYS A 180 9.26 -18.69 3.26
C LYS A 180 9.56 -18.60 1.77
N ILE A 181 10.81 -18.82 1.36
CA ILE A 181 11.21 -18.69 -0.05
C ILE A 181 10.57 -19.74 -0.95
N CYS A 182 10.18 -20.90 -0.40
CA CYS A 182 9.49 -21.93 -1.17
C CYS A 182 8.10 -21.49 -1.64
N GLU A 183 7.50 -20.55 -0.94
CA GLU A 183 6.14 -20.06 -1.21
C GLU A 183 6.13 -18.71 -1.91
N ASN A 184 7.13 -17.86 -1.65
CA ASN A 184 7.16 -16.46 -2.09
C ASN A 184 8.60 -16.01 -2.35
N SER A 185 8.75 -15.07 -3.25
CA SER A 185 9.98 -14.29 -3.33
C SER A 185 10.13 -13.40 -2.09
N LEU A 186 11.37 -13.14 -1.71
CA LEU A 186 11.70 -12.39 -0.50
C LEU A 186 12.58 -11.19 -0.83
N LEU A 187 12.36 -10.11 -0.10
CA LEU A 187 13.21 -8.93 -0.07
C LEU A 187 13.91 -8.90 1.28
N ILE A 188 15.23 -8.82 1.27
CA ILE A 188 16.04 -8.65 2.47
C ILE A 188 16.58 -7.22 2.44
N GLU A 189 16.29 -6.45 3.46
CA GLU A 189 16.69 -5.05 3.57
C GLU A 189 17.56 -4.82 4.79
N GLU A 190 18.40 -3.78 4.75
CA GLU A 190 18.99 -3.26 5.97
C GLU A 190 17.89 -2.75 6.91
N LYS A 191 18.09 -2.90 8.21
CA LYS A 191 17.18 -2.33 9.20
C LYS A 191 17.51 -0.87 9.44
N ILE A 192 16.64 0.01 9.01
CA ILE A 192 16.72 1.44 9.30
C ILE A 192 16.05 1.71 10.65
N ILE A 193 16.65 2.59 11.44
CA ILE A 193 16.14 3.02 12.74
C ILE A 193 15.87 4.51 12.66
N GLY A 194 14.64 4.90 12.95
CA GLY A 194 14.19 6.30 12.92
C GLY A 194 12.73 6.42 13.33
N GLU A 195 12.21 7.64 13.19
CA GLU A 195 10.80 7.93 13.42
C GLU A 195 10.02 7.70 12.12
N GLU A 196 9.07 6.78 12.16
CA GLU A 196 8.21 6.45 11.00
C GLU A 196 7.10 7.47 10.84
N PHE A 197 6.82 7.86 9.60
CA PHE A 197 5.62 8.62 9.25
C PHE A 197 5.13 8.28 7.85
N SER A 198 3.89 8.61 7.59
CA SER A 198 3.23 8.42 6.30
C SER A 198 2.88 9.75 5.67
N LEU A 199 3.08 9.87 4.36
CA LEU A 199 2.69 11.01 3.56
C LEU A 199 1.77 10.56 2.43
N PHE A 200 0.51 11.00 2.47
CA PHE A 200 -0.45 10.72 1.41
C PHE A 200 -0.40 11.80 0.34
N THR A 201 -0.36 11.37 -0.90
CA THR A 201 -0.44 12.25 -2.08
C THR A 201 -1.64 11.85 -2.93
N LEU A 202 -2.57 12.76 -3.09
CA LEU A 202 -3.69 12.60 -4.03
C LEU A 202 -3.24 12.99 -5.42
N SER A 203 -3.60 12.20 -6.43
CA SER A 203 -3.29 12.46 -7.82
C SER A 203 -4.52 12.26 -8.71
N ASP A 204 -4.74 13.19 -9.62
CA ASP A 204 -5.69 13.05 -10.73
C ASP A 204 -4.99 12.60 -12.04
N GLY A 205 -3.68 12.33 -11.96
CA GLY A 205 -2.81 11.97 -13.08
C GLY A 205 -2.06 13.15 -13.69
N GLU A 206 -2.33 14.38 -13.25
CA GLU A 206 -1.68 15.62 -13.71
C GLU A 206 -1.27 16.52 -12.55
N HIS A 207 -2.14 16.64 -11.53
CA HIS A 207 -1.94 17.48 -10.36
C HIS A 207 -1.80 16.64 -9.12
N PHE A 208 -1.10 17.19 -8.12
CA PHE A 208 -0.82 16.52 -6.85
C PHE A 208 -1.28 17.37 -5.67
N VAL A 209 -1.88 16.74 -4.68
CA VAL A 209 -2.22 17.36 -3.39
C VAL A 209 -1.65 16.48 -2.29
N HIS A 210 -0.75 17.03 -1.49
CA HIS A 210 -0.19 16.35 -0.32
C HIS A 210 -1.04 16.60 0.91
N LEU A 211 -1.37 15.54 1.63
CA LEU A 211 -2.02 15.64 2.92
C LEU A 211 -0.96 15.87 4.02
N PRO A 212 -1.35 16.35 5.19
CA PRO A 212 -0.42 16.46 6.32
C PRO A 212 0.23 15.10 6.66
N PRO A 213 1.46 15.08 7.18
CA PRO A 213 2.12 13.86 7.61
C PRO A 213 1.36 13.20 8.75
N VAL A 214 1.39 11.88 8.79
CA VAL A 214 0.67 11.05 9.77
C VAL A 214 1.63 10.05 10.39
N GLN A 215 1.60 9.92 11.72
CA GLN A 215 2.16 8.75 12.40
C GLN A 215 1.05 7.74 12.71
N ASP A 216 1.26 6.49 12.38
CA ASP A 216 0.38 5.39 12.75
C ASP A 216 1.06 4.46 13.75
N TYR A 217 0.27 4.00 14.73
CA TYR A 217 0.73 3.13 15.80
C TYR A 217 0.19 1.72 15.56
N LYS A 218 1.07 0.80 15.21
CA LYS A 218 0.71 -0.57 14.81
C LYS A 218 0.90 -1.60 15.92
N ARG A 219 1.76 -1.31 16.91
CA ARG A 219 2.10 -2.28 17.96
C ARG A 219 1.00 -2.38 19.02
N ALA A 220 0.73 -3.63 19.45
CA ALA A 220 -0.37 -3.92 20.36
C ALA A 220 -0.18 -3.40 21.79
N TYR A 221 1.05 -3.20 22.25
CA TYR A 221 1.37 -2.85 23.64
C TYR A 221 2.12 -1.53 23.75
N ASN A 222 2.12 -0.96 24.95
CA ASN A 222 2.82 0.26 25.31
C ASN A 222 4.31 0.20 24.95
N ASN A 223 4.93 1.37 24.75
CA ASN A 223 6.33 1.53 24.37
C ASN A 223 6.68 0.82 23.05
N ASN A 224 5.78 0.85 22.08
CA ASN A 224 5.96 0.29 20.75
C ASN A 224 6.36 -1.20 20.78
N LYS A 225 5.70 -1.99 21.64
CA LYS A 225 5.99 -3.42 21.86
C LYS A 225 4.84 -4.33 21.40
N GLY A 226 5.17 -5.62 21.28
CA GLY A 226 4.21 -6.65 20.91
C GLY A 226 4.05 -6.80 19.38
N PRO A 227 3.08 -7.63 18.94
CA PRO A 227 2.85 -7.86 17.52
C PRO A 227 2.27 -6.64 16.82
N ASN A 228 2.48 -6.54 15.52
CA ASN A 228 1.77 -5.59 14.68
C ASN A 228 0.28 -5.92 14.63
N THR A 229 -0.53 -4.87 14.63
CA THR A 229 -2.00 -4.94 14.48
C THR A 229 -2.43 -4.24 13.19
N GLY A 230 -3.71 -4.20 12.91
CA GLY A 230 -4.29 -3.39 11.84
C GLY A 230 -4.29 -1.87 12.11
N GLY A 231 -3.79 -1.45 13.27
CA GLY A 231 -3.69 -0.07 13.72
C GLY A 231 -4.31 0.12 15.11
N MET A 232 -3.58 0.82 15.99
CA MET A 232 -4.01 1.16 17.35
C MET A 232 -4.38 2.64 17.49
N GLY A 233 -4.17 3.42 16.45
CA GLY A 233 -4.45 4.84 16.34
C GLY A 233 -3.46 5.53 15.41
N SER A 234 -3.78 6.77 15.07
CA SER A 234 -2.92 7.63 14.27
C SER A 234 -2.98 9.07 14.74
N ILE A 235 -1.92 9.82 14.51
CA ILE A 235 -1.83 11.24 14.84
C ILE A 235 -1.41 12.01 13.58
N ILE A 236 -2.07 13.14 13.36
CA ILE A 236 -1.69 14.15 12.37
C ILE A 236 -1.17 15.34 13.16
N ASP A 237 0.08 15.72 12.95
CA ASP A 237 0.69 16.87 13.62
C ASP A 237 1.87 17.43 12.81
N ASN A 238 2.38 18.57 13.26
CA ASN A 238 3.68 19.08 12.87
C ASN A 238 4.75 18.42 13.76
N PHE A 239 5.28 17.29 13.31
CA PHE A 239 6.22 16.50 14.07
C PHE A 239 7.58 17.22 14.21
N GLU A 240 8.12 17.32 15.43
CA GLU A 240 9.40 17.99 15.72
C GLU A 240 10.59 17.35 14.98
N PHE A 241 10.54 16.03 14.73
CA PHE A 241 11.59 15.31 14.00
C PHE A 241 11.55 15.57 12.48
N LEU A 242 10.43 16.08 11.95
CA LEU A 242 10.21 16.29 10.51
C LEU A 242 10.25 17.79 10.19
N ASN A 243 11.41 18.29 9.80
CA ASN A 243 11.51 19.68 9.36
C ASN A 243 10.91 19.86 7.94
N ASN A 244 10.64 21.12 7.60
CA ASN A 244 10.01 21.48 6.32
C ASN A 244 10.82 21.04 5.10
N ASP A 245 12.17 21.06 5.17
CA ASP A 245 13.02 20.67 4.05
C ASP A 245 12.88 19.17 3.77
N ASN A 246 12.86 18.34 4.82
CA ASN A 246 12.67 16.90 4.69
C ASN A 246 11.24 16.57 4.23
N LEU A 247 10.23 17.25 4.76
CA LEU A 247 8.85 17.07 4.28
C LEU A 247 8.74 17.41 2.79
N ASN A 248 9.32 18.52 2.35
CA ASN A 248 9.33 18.91 0.93
C ASN A 248 10.05 17.87 0.05
N LYS A 249 11.15 17.27 0.52
CA LYS A 249 11.83 16.19 -0.21
C LYS A 249 10.93 14.97 -0.38
N CYS A 250 10.19 14.58 0.67
CA CYS A 250 9.24 13.46 0.59
C CYS A 250 8.08 13.77 -0.39
N GLN A 251 7.58 15.00 -0.39
CA GLN A 251 6.55 15.45 -1.34
C GLN A 251 7.06 15.36 -2.78
N LEU A 252 8.24 15.92 -3.05
CA LEU A 252 8.88 15.88 -4.37
C LEU A 252 9.19 14.45 -4.83
N LEU A 253 9.58 13.57 -3.89
CA LEU A 253 9.79 12.16 -4.22
C LEU A 253 8.49 11.47 -4.64
N ASN A 254 7.38 11.69 -3.91
CA ASN A 254 6.07 11.16 -4.29
C ASN A 254 5.66 11.65 -5.69
N GLU A 255 5.81 12.94 -5.97
CA GLU A 255 5.51 13.51 -7.31
C GLU A 255 6.41 12.89 -8.39
N LYS A 256 7.73 12.81 -8.15
CA LYS A 256 8.67 12.23 -9.09
C LYS A 256 8.34 10.76 -9.40
N VAL A 257 7.98 9.97 -8.39
CA VAL A 257 7.53 8.58 -8.57
C VAL A 257 6.30 8.53 -9.48
N LEU A 258 5.28 9.35 -9.22
CA LEU A 258 4.04 9.36 -10.01
C LEU A 258 4.25 9.82 -11.45
N LEU A 259 5.06 10.86 -11.65
CA LEU A 259 5.41 11.35 -12.99
C LEU A 259 6.23 10.33 -13.78
N SER A 260 7.21 9.70 -13.14
CA SER A 260 8.04 8.67 -13.77
C SER A 260 7.24 7.40 -14.11
N LEU A 261 6.25 7.03 -13.30
CA LEU A 261 5.31 5.96 -13.65
C LEU A 261 4.49 6.33 -14.89
N LYS A 262 3.95 7.55 -14.95
CA LYS A 262 3.21 8.04 -16.11
C LYS A 262 4.07 8.01 -17.38
N GLU A 263 5.32 8.43 -17.28
CA GLU A 263 6.27 8.40 -18.42
C GLU A 263 6.58 6.96 -18.85
N LYS A 264 6.90 6.07 -17.91
CA LYS A 264 7.28 4.69 -18.20
C LYS A 264 6.15 3.86 -18.79
N PHE A 265 4.94 4.00 -18.24
CA PHE A 265 3.80 3.14 -18.57
C PHE A 265 2.77 3.83 -19.50
N HIS A 266 2.94 5.10 -19.79
CA HIS A 266 2.00 5.92 -20.57
C HIS A 266 0.57 5.91 -20.00
N LYS A 267 0.45 5.79 -18.68
CA LYS A 267 -0.81 5.75 -17.93
C LYS A 267 -0.75 6.71 -16.75
N PRO A 268 -1.80 7.52 -16.53
CA PRO A 268 -1.84 8.40 -15.35
C PRO A 268 -2.11 7.60 -14.08
N TYR A 269 -1.44 7.95 -12.98
CA TYR A 269 -1.79 7.44 -11.66
C TYR A 269 -2.93 8.28 -11.10
N ILE A 270 -4.12 7.70 -11.01
CA ILE A 270 -5.31 8.36 -10.44
C ILE A 270 -5.63 7.68 -9.11
N GLY A 271 -5.59 8.42 -8.03
CA GLY A 271 -5.85 7.87 -6.70
C GLY A 271 -4.95 8.44 -5.62
N VAL A 272 -4.72 7.64 -4.60
CA VAL A 272 -3.92 8.01 -3.41
C VAL A 272 -2.63 7.21 -3.42
N LEU A 273 -1.49 7.90 -3.48
CA LEU A 273 -0.20 7.30 -3.19
C LEU A 273 0.08 7.41 -1.69
N TYR A 274 0.44 6.29 -1.08
CA TYR A 274 0.89 6.20 0.29
C TYR A 274 2.41 6.08 0.32
N GLY A 275 3.10 7.14 0.73
CA GLY A 275 4.53 7.14 0.97
C GLY A 275 4.82 6.82 2.44
N SER A 276 5.58 5.77 2.74
CA SER A 276 6.05 5.44 4.09
C SER A 276 7.52 5.78 4.21
N TYR A 277 7.86 6.58 5.20
CA TYR A 277 9.19 7.15 5.43
C TYR A 277 9.68 6.86 6.85
N ILE A 278 11.00 6.81 6.99
CA ILE A 278 11.70 6.72 8.28
C ILE A 278 12.73 7.85 8.33
#